data_874cd37ddc96b603df1f83216ff6c769
#
_entry.id   874cd37ddc96b603df1f83216ff6c769
#
_cell.length_a   1.000
_cell.length_b   1.000
_cell.length_c   1.000
_cell.angle_alpha   90.00
_cell.angle_beta   90.00
_cell.angle_gamma   90.00
#
_symmetry.space_group_name_H-M   'P 1'
#
loop_
_entity.id
_entity.type
_entity.pdbx_description
1 polymer ?
#
loop_
_entity_poly.entity_id
_entity_poly.type
_entity_poly.pdbx_seq_one_letter_code
_entity_poly.pdbx_strand_id
1 'polypeptide(L)'
;MLELSPGSLGLAQIEELYRSPGPFRIDQPAMEAVAQSADRLGAALGSGEAIYGVNTGFGKLASVRIGETDLGTLQRNLVLSHSAGFGPPLDPQIVRFIIALKCLSLGRGASGVRPVVVERL
;
A
#
# COMPACT_ATOMS: atom_id res chain seq x y z
N MET A 1 2.07 -19.31 11.80
CA MET A 1 1.86 -18.09 11.00
C MET A 1 2.03 -16.91 11.92
N LEU A 2 2.95 -16.02 11.62
CA LEU A 2 3.25 -14.84 12.44
C LEU A 2 2.14 -13.78 12.26
N GLU A 3 1.62 -13.24 13.36
CA GLU A 3 0.64 -12.14 13.33
C GLU A 3 1.34 -10.82 13.64
N LEU A 4 1.12 -9.83 12.78
CA LEU A 4 1.81 -8.54 12.85
C LEU A 4 0.80 -7.43 13.15
N SER A 5 1.11 -6.64 14.19
CA SER A 5 0.33 -5.46 14.60
C SER A 5 1.03 -4.18 14.14
N PRO A 6 0.59 -3.57 13.03
CA PRO A 6 1.21 -2.36 12.49
C PRO A 6 1.29 -1.21 13.51
N GLY A 7 2.48 -0.65 13.66
CA GLY A 7 2.72 0.46 14.59
C GLY A 7 3.13 0.06 16.00
N SER A 8 3.12 -1.23 16.35
CA SER A 8 3.50 -1.72 17.69
C SER A 8 4.72 -2.65 17.69
N LEU A 9 5.29 -2.98 16.51
CA LEU A 9 6.44 -3.87 16.44
C LEU A 9 7.73 -3.18 16.92
N GLY A 10 8.40 -3.84 17.84
CA GLY A 10 9.76 -3.49 18.24
C GLY A 10 10.82 -4.06 17.28
N LEU A 11 12.06 -3.61 17.42
CA LEU A 11 13.17 -4.01 16.55
C LEU A 11 13.40 -5.52 16.55
N ALA A 12 13.27 -6.18 17.71
CA ALA A 12 13.43 -7.64 17.83
C ALA A 12 12.40 -8.41 16.98
N GLN A 13 11.14 -7.95 16.96
CA GLN A 13 10.09 -8.55 16.14
C GLN A 13 10.33 -8.32 14.63
N ILE A 14 10.88 -7.16 14.27
CA ILE A 14 11.27 -6.86 12.88
C ILE A 14 12.44 -7.78 12.46
N GLU A 15 13.40 -8.02 13.34
CA GLU A 15 14.50 -8.96 13.08
C GLU A 15 13.99 -10.40 12.94
N GLU A 16 13.05 -10.82 13.80
CA GLU A 16 12.40 -12.12 13.69
C GLU A 16 11.67 -12.27 12.34
N LEU A 17 10.92 -11.24 11.92
CA LEU A 17 10.22 -11.20 10.64
C LEU A 17 11.20 -11.35 9.46
N TYR A 18 12.36 -10.70 9.53
CA TYR A 18 13.40 -10.84 8.51
C TYR A 18 13.98 -12.27 8.46
N ARG A 19 14.25 -12.87 9.61
CA ARG A 19 14.85 -14.22 9.72
C ARG A 19 13.86 -15.36 9.46
N SER A 20 12.57 -15.13 9.66
CA SER A 20 11.53 -16.15 9.52
C SER A 20 11.10 -16.32 8.05
N PRO A 21 11.25 -17.51 7.46
CA PRO A 21 10.78 -17.77 6.09
C PRO A 21 9.27 -18.04 6.01
N GLY A 22 8.58 -18.12 7.14
CA GLY A 22 7.18 -18.53 7.22
C GLY A 22 6.18 -17.44 6.77
N PRO A 23 4.92 -17.79 6.56
CA PRO A 23 3.86 -16.84 6.25
C PRO A 23 3.57 -15.95 7.45
N PHE A 24 3.11 -14.72 7.16
CA PHE A 24 2.62 -13.79 8.16
C PHE A 24 1.24 -13.25 7.75
N ARG A 25 0.54 -12.64 8.68
CA ARG A 25 -0.69 -11.89 8.42
C ARG A 25 -0.69 -10.59 9.22
N ILE A 26 -1.41 -9.61 8.72
CA ILE A 26 -1.75 -8.40 9.47
C ILE A 26 -2.92 -8.71 10.41
N ASP A 27 -2.90 -8.19 11.62
CA ASP A 27 -3.97 -8.42 12.59
C ASP A 27 -5.31 -7.82 12.15
N GLN A 28 -6.39 -8.35 12.71
CA GLN A 28 -7.75 -7.94 12.34
C GLN A 28 -8.04 -6.46 12.60
N PRO A 29 -7.64 -5.86 13.75
CA PRO A 29 -7.87 -4.43 14.00
C PRO A 29 -7.20 -3.53 12.94
N ALA A 30 -6.00 -3.88 12.49
CA ALA A 30 -5.32 -3.14 11.44
C ALA A 30 -6.01 -3.29 10.08
N MET A 31 -6.49 -4.47 9.74
CA MET A 31 -7.27 -4.68 8.50
C MET A 31 -8.58 -3.90 8.50
N GLU A 32 -9.24 -3.77 9.66
CA GLU A 32 -10.42 -2.90 9.83
C GLU A 32 -10.07 -1.42 9.65
N ALA A 33 -8.93 -0.97 10.17
CA ALA A 33 -8.44 0.39 9.95
C ALA A 33 -8.12 0.66 8.46
N VAL A 34 -7.58 -0.32 7.74
CA VAL A 34 -7.38 -0.25 6.28
C VAL A 34 -8.71 -0.09 5.55
N ALA A 35 -9.72 -0.89 5.90
CA ALA A 35 -11.04 -0.81 5.29
C ALA A 35 -11.68 0.57 5.52
N GLN A 36 -11.69 1.05 6.77
CA GLN A 36 -12.20 2.38 7.11
C GLN A 36 -11.47 3.52 6.38
N SER A 37 -10.16 3.37 6.16
CA SER A 37 -9.37 4.35 5.41
C SER A 37 -9.76 4.37 3.92
N ALA A 38 -10.01 3.20 3.33
CA ALA A 38 -10.48 3.08 1.95
C ALA A 38 -11.88 3.71 1.79
N ASP A 39 -12.79 3.47 2.73
CA ASP A 39 -14.14 4.05 2.72
C ASP A 39 -14.10 5.59 2.83
N ARG A 40 -13.26 6.13 3.72
CA ARG A 40 -13.04 7.58 3.84
C ARG A 40 -12.51 8.19 2.54
N LEU A 41 -11.56 7.52 1.88
CA LEU A 41 -11.05 7.97 0.59
C LEU A 41 -12.15 7.94 -0.48
N GLY A 42 -12.97 6.89 -0.53
CA GLY A 42 -14.11 6.79 -1.44
C GLY A 42 -15.11 7.94 -1.25
N ALA A 43 -15.44 8.25 0.01
CA ALA A 43 -16.33 9.38 0.33
C ALA A 43 -15.74 10.74 -0.09
N ALA A 44 -14.44 10.95 0.16
CA ALA A 44 -13.74 12.18 -0.24
C ALA A 44 -13.68 12.34 -1.78
N LEU A 45 -13.50 11.27 -2.52
CA LEU A 45 -13.57 11.30 -3.99
C LEU A 45 -14.95 11.72 -4.48
N GLY A 46 -16.02 11.22 -3.85
CA GLY A 46 -17.40 11.57 -4.16
C GLY A 46 -17.74 13.05 -3.88
N SER A 47 -17.04 13.71 -2.94
CA SER A 47 -17.22 15.15 -2.68
C SER A 47 -16.56 16.05 -3.74
N GLY A 48 -15.76 15.48 -4.63
CA GLY A 48 -15.11 16.20 -5.70
C GLY A 48 -13.83 16.92 -5.30
N GLU A 49 -13.26 16.63 -4.13
CA GLU A 49 -11.98 17.19 -3.70
C GLU A 49 -10.80 16.66 -4.51
N ALA A 50 -9.79 17.52 -4.72
CA ALA A 50 -8.54 17.11 -5.34
C ALA A 50 -7.66 16.42 -4.29
N ILE A 51 -7.40 15.13 -4.47
CA ILE A 51 -6.56 14.32 -3.58
C ILE A 51 -5.31 13.94 -4.33
N TYR A 52 -4.17 14.47 -3.89
CA TYR A 52 -2.88 14.21 -4.52
C TYR A 52 -2.57 12.72 -4.63
N GLY A 53 -2.18 12.29 -5.81
CA GLY A 53 -1.83 10.91 -6.10
C GLY A 53 -3.01 9.95 -6.26
N VAL A 54 -4.24 10.46 -6.17
CA VAL A 54 -5.47 9.67 -6.33
C VAL A 54 -6.25 10.12 -7.56
N ASN A 55 -6.69 11.39 -7.59
CA ASN A 55 -7.45 11.97 -8.70
C ASN A 55 -6.78 13.22 -9.30
N THR A 56 -5.49 13.34 -9.13
CA THR A 56 -4.65 14.40 -9.73
C THR A 56 -3.50 13.78 -10.51
N GLY A 57 -2.85 14.57 -11.36
CA GLY A 57 -1.54 14.26 -11.89
C GLY A 57 -0.45 14.32 -10.81
N PHE A 58 0.80 14.11 -11.22
CA PHE A 58 1.98 14.07 -10.34
C PHE A 58 2.97 15.17 -10.66
N GLY A 59 3.82 15.53 -9.69
CA GLY A 59 4.85 16.55 -9.87
C GLY A 59 4.25 17.88 -10.33
N LYS A 60 4.66 18.38 -11.50
CA LYS A 60 4.13 19.61 -12.07
C LYS A 60 2.63 19.56 -12.40
N LEU A 61 2.06 18.38 -12.53
CA LEU A 61 0.64 18.16 -12.79
C LEU A 61 -0.18 17.84 -11.53
N ALA A 62 0.38 18.04 -10.34
CA ALA A 62 -0.27 17.77 -9.06
C ALA A 62 -1.59 18.55 -8.85
N SER A 63 -1.71 19.72 -9.48
CA SER A 63 -2.92 20.55 -9.47
C SER A 63 -3.92 20.21 -10.59
N VAL A 64 -3.53 19.36 -11.55
CA VAL A 64 -4.40 18.97 -12.66
C VAL A 64 -5.28 17.84 -12.20
N ARG A 65 -6.58 18.11 -12.11
CA ARG A 65 -7.60 17.12 -11.74
C ARG A 65 -7.87 16.17 -12.92
N ILE A 66 -7.92 14.88 -12.61
CA ILE A 66 -8.25 13.81 -13.55
C ILE A 66 -9.74 13.46 -13.38
N GLY A 67 -10.46 13.39 -14.48
CA GLY A 67 -11.88 13.01 -14.48
C GLY A 67 -12.08 11.57 -14.00
N GLU A 68 -13.23 11.30 -13.42
CA GLU A 68 -13.54 9.95 -12.86
C GLU A 68 -13.41 8.84 -13.89
N THR A 69 -13.78 9.10 -15.15
CA THR A 69 -13.67 8.16 -16.27
C THR A 69 -12.24 7.75 -16.57
N ASP A 70 -11.26 8.61 -16.25
CA ASP A 70 -9.85 8.41 -16.58
C ASP A 70 -9.01 7.92 -15.39
N LEU A 71 -9.57 7.86 -14.18
CA LEU A 71 -8.87 7.40 -12.99
C LEU A 71 -8.31 5.98 -13.13
N GLY A 72 -9.10 5.08 -13.71
CA GLY A 72 -8.66 3.71 -13.96
C GLY A 72 -7.45 3.65 -14.92
N THR A 73 -7.47 4.47 -15.97
CA THR A 73 -6.37 4.60 -16.92
C THR A 73 -5.14 5.20 -16.27
N LEU A 74 -5.30 6.24 -15.45
CA LEU A 74 -4.22 6.86 -14.67
C LEU A 74 -3.53 5.82 -13.79
N GLN A 75 -4.28 5.09 -12.97
CA GLN A 75 -3.73 4.08 -12.06
C GLN A 75 -3.01 2.96 -12.81
N ARG A 76 -3.59 2.48 -13.91
CA ARG A 76 -2.94 1.48 -14.75
C ARG A 76 -1.63 1.98 -15.34
N ASN A 77 -1.60 3.20 -15.87
CA ASN A 77 -0.41 3.79 -16.46
C ASN A 77 0.68 4.02 -15.43
N LEU A 78 0.33 4.40 -14.19
CA LEU A 78 1.28 4.49 -13.08
C LEU A 78 1.96 3.15 -12.80
N VAL A 79 1.19 2.07 -12.67
CA VAL A 79 1.76 0.74 -12.47
C VAL A 79 2.69 0.37 -13.62
N LEU A 80 2.24 0.51 -14.86
CA LEU A 80 3.03 0.16 -16.04
C LEU A 80 4.33 0.96 -16.16
N SER A 81 4.28 2.27 -15.91
CA SER A 81 5.45 3.16 -16.03
C SER A 81 6.46 3.00 -14.90
N HIS A 82 6.05 2.48 -13.74
CA HIS A 82 6.93 2.28 -12.58
C HIS A 82 7.34 0.82 -12.37
N SER A 83 6.75 -0.13 -13.09
CA SER A 83 7.07 -1.56 -13.00
C SER A 83 8.28 -1.92 -13.89
N ALA A 84 9.33 -1.12 -13.85
CA ALA A 84 10.56 -1.37 -14.59
C ALA A 84 11.67 -1.80 -13.63
N GLY A 85 12.30 -2.95 -13.92
CA GLY A 85 13.46 -3.45 -13.20
C GLY A 85 14.67 -3.48 -14.10
N PHE A 86 15.85 -3.22 -13.54
CA PHE A 86 17.14 -3.35 -14.23
C PHE A 86 18.16 -4.03 -13.32
N GLY A 87 18.97 -4.93 -13.89
CA GLY A 87 19.99 -5.68 -13.16
C GLY A 87 19.49 -7.03 -12.63
N PRO A 88 20.33 -7.74 -11.83
CA PRO A 88 19.97 -9.02 -11.26
C PRO A 88 18.84 -8.89 -10.22
N PRO A 89 18.01 -9.93 -10.07
CA PRO A 89 17.00 -9.97 -9.02
C PRO A 89 17.62 -9.80 -7.63
N LEU A 90 16.91 -9.16 -6.71
CA LEU A 90 17.27 -9.13 -5.30
C LEU A 90 17.11 -10.52 -4.68
N ASP A 91 17.83 -10.75 -3.58
CA ASP A 91 17.66 -11.95 -2.76
C ASP A 91 16.18 -12.10 -2.35
N PRO A 92 15.57 -13.30 -2.49
CA PRO A 92 14.19 -13.54 -2.13
C PRO A 92 13.85 -13.18 -0.69
N GLN A 93 14.77 -13.34 0.26
CA GLN A 93 14.57 -12.95 1.66
C GLN A 93 14.43 -11.42 1.79
N ILE A 94 15.23 -10.67 1.04
CA ILE A 94 15.16 -9.20 1.01
C ILE A 94 13.81 -8.77 0.39
N VAL A 95 13.41 -9.37 -0.73
CA VAL A 95 12.13 -9.07 -1.39
C VAL A 95 10.96 -9.33 -0.44
N ARG A 96 10.95 -10.51 0.21
CA ARG A 96 9.93 -10.86 1.20
C ARG A 96 9.87 -9.84 2.34
N PHE A 97 11.02 -9.41 2.83
CA PHE A 97 11.10 -8.43 3.91
C PHE A 97 10.57 -7.06 3.48
N ILE A 98 10.91 -6.60 2.26
CA ILE A 98 10.35 -5.37 1.68
C ILE A 98 8.83 -5.44 1.60
N ILE A 99 8.27 -6.56 1.13
CA ILE A 99 6.82 -6.78 1.07
C ILE A 99 6.21 -6.73 2.47
N ALA A 100 6.80 -7.42 3.45
CA ALA A 100 6.31 -7.42 4.82
C ALA A 100 6.31 -6.02 5.45
N LEU A 101 7.37 -5.24 5.25
CA LEU A 101 7.43 -3.83 5.69
C LEU A 101 6.38 -2.97 4.98
N LYS A 102 6.10 -3.25 3.71
CA LYS A 102 5.04 -2.57 2.96
C LYS A 102 3.66 -2.90 3.54
N CYS A 103 3.39 -4.17 3.84
CA CYS A 103 2.15 -4.58 4.51
C CYS A 103 1.99 -3.89 5.88
N LEU A 104 3.05 -3.80 6.68
CA LEU A 104 3.05 -3.08 7.95
C LEU A 104 2.75 -1.59 7.77
N SER A 105 3.32 -0.96 6.75
CA SER A 105 3.07 0.45 6.44
C SER A 105 1.61 0.69 6.03
N LEU A 106 1.08 -0.13 5.13
CA LEU A 106 -0.30 -0.04 4.65
C LEU A 106 -1.31 -0.40 5.76
N GLY A 107 -0.98 -1.39 6.58
CA GLY A 107 -1.78 -1.85 7.72
C GLY A 107 -2.02 -0.78 8.80
N ARG A 108 -1.31 0.35 8.75
CA ARG A 108 -1.61 1.51 9.62
C ARG A 108 -2.95 2.21 9.27
N GLY A 109 -3.60 1.84 8.17
CA GLY A 109 -4.90 2.39 7.81
C GLY A 109 -4.88 3.89 7.47
N ALA A 110 -3.80 4.39 6.88
CA ALA A 110 -3.65 5.80 6.53
C ALA A 110 -3.54 6.08 5.03
N SER A 111 -3.46 5.02 4.21
CA SER A 111 -3.14 5.16 2.77
C SER A 111 -4.36 5.14 1.85
N GLY A 112 -5.56 4.82 2.35
CA GLY A 112 -6.75 4.69 1.53
C GLY A 112 -6.74 3.49 0.56
N VAL A 113 -5.78 2.57 0.68
CA VAL A 113 -5.75 1.36 -0.15
C VAL A 113 -6.86 0.40 0.25
N ARG A 114 -7.40 -0.32 -0.72
CA ARG A 114 -8.40 -1.36 -0.45
C ARG A 114 -7.76 -2.54 0.31
N PRO A 115 -8.49 -3.20 1.25
CA PRO A 115 -7.97 -4.36 2.00
C PRO A 115 -7.36 -5.44 1.10
N VAL A 116 -7.97 -5.72 -0.04
CA VAL A 116 -7.48 -6.71 -1.02
C VAL A 116 -6.04 -6.45 -1.48
N VAL A 117 -5.57 -5.21 -1.46
CA VAL A 117 -4.17 -4.88 -1.81
C VAL A 117 -3.20 -5.45 -0.78
N VAL A 118 -3.53 -5.31 0.51
CA VAL A 118 -2.72 -5.86 1.62
C VAL A 118 -2.78 -7.39 1.63
N GLU A 119 -3.94 -7.97 1.35
CA GLU A 119 -4.14 -9.42 1.30
C GLU A 119 -3.39 -10.10 0.15
N ARG A 120 -3.12 -9.37 -0.93
CA ARG A 120 -2.45 -9.91 -2.13
C ARG A 120 -0.93 -9.73 -2.11
N LEU A 121 -0.41 -8.89 -1.23
CA LEU A 121 1.03 -8.74 -1.00
C LEU A 121 1.58 -9.86 -0.12
#